data_490a240be9c18e91e0260f5069ce9664
#
_entry.id   490a240be9c18e91e0260f5069ce9664
#
_cell.length_a   1.000
_cell.length_b   1.000
_cell.length_c   1.000
_cell.angle_alpha   90.00
_cell.angle_beta   90.00
_cell.angle_gamma   90.00
#
_symmetry.space_group_name_H-M   'P 1'
#
loop_
_entity.id
_entity.type
_entity.pdbx_description
1 polymer ?
#
loop_
_entity_poly.entity_id
_entity_poly.type
_entity_poly.pdbx_seq_one_letter_code
_entity_poly.pdbx_strand_id
1 'polypeptide(L)'
;MYRDSFTSNLPNSLKLSESIIEGLVGGQLISSILAVSCVTVAFCSNFLMVQDKANGTIRDLRISPVKSATLSLSYYVATLFSTLIICFAATGICLTYVDIVGWYMSLADIFFLFLDILLLVLFGTALSSIINFFLSTQGQISAVGTIISAGYGFICGAYMPISSFGKGLQKIISFLPGTYGTSLIRNHTMQGALAEMQNQGIPTEVIEKLKDSLDCNLYFFGSQVNIGTMYMICLLYTSDAADDR
;
A
#
# COMPACT_ATOMS: atom_id res chain seq x y z
N MET A 1 16.79 6.40 13.43
CA MET A 1 15.72 7.33 13.01
C MET A 1 14.34 6.88 13.48
N TYR A 2 13.75 5.76 13.00
CA TYR A 2 12.44 5.28 13.51
C TYR A 2 12.50 4.87 14.99
N ARG A 3 13.54 4.14 15.41
CA ARG A 3 13.75 3.74 16.82
C ARG A 3 13.81 4.95 17.75
N ASP A 4 14.51 6.00 17.36
CA ASP A 4 14.68 7.21 18.16
C ASP A 4 13.37 8.00 18.26
N SER A 5 12.57 8.04 17.18
CA SER A 5 11.24 8.65 17.20
C SER A 5 10.27 7.88 18.10
N PHE A 6 10.36 6.54 18.14
CA PHE A 6 9.56 5.71 19.06
C PHE A 6 9.91 5.97 20.50
N THR A 7 11.22 5.97 20.82
CA THR A 7 11.69 6.16 22.20
C THR A 7 11.49 7.58 22.71
N SER A 8 11.52 8.60 21.84
CA SER A 8 11.32 9.99 22.23
C SER A 8 9.87 10.35 22.53
N ASN A 9 8.91 9.64 21.97
CA ASN A 9 7.47 9.84 22.19
C ASN A 9 6.92 9.04 23.38
N LEU A 10 7.74 8.17 24.00
CA LEU A 10 7.33 7.39 25.16
C LEU A 10 7.77 8.12 26.45
N PRO A 11 6.91 8.17 27.48
CA PRO A 11 7.31 8.65 28.81
C PRO A 11 8.49 7.82 29.33
N ASN A 12 9.53 8.48 29.84
CA ASN A 12 10.76 7.85 30.36
C ASN A 12 10.52 6.80 31.48
N SER A 13 9.29 6.68 31.98
CA SER A 13 8.87 5.72 33.00
C SER A 13 8.41 4.36 32.44
N LEU A 14 8.17 4.24 31.12
CA LEU A 14 7.72 3.02 30.47
C LEU A 14 8.91 2.32 29.79
N LYS A 15 9.51 1.34 30.46
CA LYS A 15 10.48 0.43 29.86
C LYS A 15 9.73 -0.59 29.00
N LEU A 16 9.52 -0.28 27.70
CA LEU A 16 9.10 -1.26 26.71
C LEU A 16 10.22 -2.29 26.53
N SER A 17 9.82 -3.56 26.37
CA SER A 17 10.74 -4.61 25.96
C SER A 17 11.34 -4.24 24.60
N GLU A 18 12.65 -4.42 24.41
CA GLU A 18 13.30 -4.15 23.13
C GLU A 18 12.64 -4.93 21.99
N SER A 19 12.20 -6.16 22.24
CA SER A 19 11.52 -7.00 21.26
C SER A 19 10.19 -6.42 20.73
N ILE A 20 9.42 -5.72 21.57
CA ILE A 20 8.18 -5.04 21.13
C ILE A 20 8.51 -3.85 20.24
N ILE A 21 9.52 -3.07 20.60
CA ILE A 21 9.97 -1.93 19.78
C ILE A 21 10.44 -2.43 18.41
N GLU A 22 11.19 -3.51 18.39
CA GLU A 22 11.67 -4.13 17.16
C GLU A 22 10.51 -4.67 16.31
N GLY A 23 9.50 -5.31 16.94
CA GLY A 23 8.29 -5.76 16.26
C GLY A 23 7.48 -4.62 15.65
N LEU A 24 7.33 -3.50 16.36
CA LEU A 24 6.65 -2.30 15.86
C LEU A 24 7.40 -1.66 14.69
N VAL A 25 8.72 -1.49 14.84
CA VAL A 25 9.58 -0.95 13.77
C VAL A 25 9.58 -1.87 12.55
N GLY A 26 9.66 -3.19 12.76
CA GLY A 26 9.56 -4.19 11.71
C GLY A 26 8.23 -4.12 10.97
N GLY A 27 7.11 -4.08 11.68
CA GLY A 27 5.77 -3.94 11.12
C GLY A 27 5.60 -2.65 10.31
N GLN A 28 6.13 -1.53 10.81
CA GLN A 28 6.10 -0.25 10.10
C GLN A 28 6.93 -0.29 8.80
N LEU A 29 8.13 -0.86 8.84
CA LEU A 29 8.98 -0.98 7.65
C LEU A 29 8.34 -1.86 6.58
N ILE A 30 7.83 -3.03 6.99
CA ILE A 30 7.20 -3.98 6.08
C ILE A 30 5.96 -3.40 5.45
N SER A 31 5.07 -2.79 6.23
CA SER A 31 3.86 -2.16 5.70
C SER A 31 4.19 -1.10 4.66
N SER A 32 5.22 -0.29 4.91
CA SER A 32 5.65 0.75 3.98
C SER A 32 6.22 0.18 2.68
N ILE A 33 7.08 -0.84 2.77
CA ILE A 33 7.67 -1.52 1.61
C ILE A 33 6.58 -2.20 0.78
N LEU A 34 5.68 -2.97 1.40
CA LEU A 34 4.61 -3.68 0.70
C LEU A 34 3.63 -2.72 0.02
N ALA A 35 3.22 -1.65 0.70
CA ALA A 35 2.30 -0.66 0.15
C ALA A 35 2.86 0.01 -1.10
N VAL A 36 4.13 0.43 -1.07
CA VAL A 36 4.79 1.04 -2.24
C VAL A 36 5.00 0.01 -3.34
N SER A 37 5.41 -1.21 -2.99
CA SER A 37 5.66 -2.28 -3.96
C SER A 37 4.41 -2.66 -4.73
N CYS A 38 3.24 -2.79 -4.08
CA CYS A 38 1.98 -3.14 -4.74
C CYS A 38 1.66 -2.22 -5.92
N VAL A 39 1.79 -0.91 -5.73
CA VAL A 39 1.47 0.06 -6.78
C VAL A 39 2.61 0.20 -7.79
N THR A 40 3.86 0.27 -7.33
CA THR A 40 5.01 0.41 -8.23
C THR A 40 5.15 -0.79 -9.17
N VAL A 41 5.00 -2.01 -8.66
CA VAL A 41 5.06 -3.23 -9.48
C VAL A 41 3.89 -3.29 -10.46
N ALA A 42 2.68 -2.86 -10.07
CA ALA A 42 1.53 -2.77 -10.98
C ALA A 42 1.82 -1.83 -12.15
N PHE A 43 2.42 -0.67 -11.90
CA PHE A 43 2.84 0.27 -12.94
C PHE A 43 3.92 -0.33 -13.85
N CYS A 44 4.97 -0.93 -13.27
CA CYS A 44 6.05 -1.55 -14.04
C CYS A 44 5.53 -2.70 -14.93
N SER A 45 4.66 -3.55 -14.40
CA SER A 45 4.07 -4.66 -15.16
C SER A 45 3.20 -4.16 -16.31
N ASN A 46 2.47 -3.06 -16.11
CA ASN A 46 1.57 -2.50 -17.11
C ASN A 46 2.30 -1.65 -18.18
N PHE A 47 3.56 -1.31 -17.98
CA PHE A 47 4.36 -0.60 -19.00
C PHE A 47 4.54 -1.44 -20.28
N LEU A 48 4.41 -2.75 -20.21
CA LEU A 48 4.43 -3.62 -21.39
C LEU A 48 3.38 -3.18 -22.44
N MET A 49 2.18 -2.82 -22.01
CA MET A 49 1.14 -2.30 -22.91
C MET A 49 1.60 -1.04 -23.65
N VAL A 50 2.28 -0.12 -22.98
CA VAL A 50 2.77 1.14 -23.60
C VAL A 50 3.95 0.85 -24.52
N GLN A 51 4.83 -0.10 -24.18
CA GLN A 51 5.91 -0.56 -25.04
C GLN A 51 5.37 -1.15 -26.34
N ASP A 52 4.35 -2.00 -26.25
CA ASP A 52 3.71 -2.58 -27.42
C ASP A 52 3.00 -1.53 -28.30
N LYS A 53 2.44 -0.48 -27.69
CA LYS A 53 1.95 0.69 -28.44
C LYS A 53 3.09 1.40 -29.18
N ALA A 54 4.19 1.68 -28.50
CA ALA A 54 5.34 2.41 -29.06
C ALA A 54 6.02 1.61 -30.18
N ASN A 55 6.08 0.29 -30.06
CA ASN A 55 6.70 -0.61 -31.04
C ASN A 55 5.77 -0.96 -32.22
N GLY A 56 4.49 -0.56 -32.16
CA GLY A 56 3.51 -0.86 -33.22
C GLY A 56 2.84 -2.23 -33.10
N THR A 57 3.25 -3.08 -32.14
CA THR A 57 2.70 -4.44 -31.91
C THR A 57 1.17 -4.43 -31.72
N ILE A 58 0.64 -3.40 -31.04
CA ILE A 58 -0.82 -3.25 -30.86
C ILE A 58 -1.53 -3.02 -32.19
N ARG A 59 -0.88 -2.36 -33.18
CA ARG A 59 -1.46 -2.17 -34.52
C ARG A 59 -1.60 -3.51 -35.23
N ASP A 60 -0.59 -4.37 -35.13
CA ASP A 60 -0.60 -5.70 -35.75
C ASP A 60 -1.66 -6.60 -35.08
N LEU A 61 -1.81 -6.53 -33.75
CA LEU A 61 -2.84 -7.24 -33.02
C LEU A 61 -4.27 -6.78 -33.38
N ARG A 62 -4.45 -5.49 -33.74
CA ARG A 62 -5.75 -4.95 -34.18
C ARG A 62 -6.17 -5.38 -35.57
N ILE A 63 -5.24 -5.83 -36.43
CA ILE A 63 -5.52 -6.39 -37.75
C ILE A 63 -6.09 -7.82 -37.60
N SER A 64 -5.77 -8.49 -36.50
CA SER A 64 -6.36 -9.80 -36.18
C SER A 64 -7.84 -9.68 -35.76
N PRO A 65 -8.67 -10.73 -35.88
CA PRO A 65 -10.10 -10.68 -35.55
C PRO A 65 -10.39 -10.57 -34.03
N VAL A 66 -9.48 -10.07 -33.24
CA VAL A 66 -9.62 -9.91 -31.79
C VAL A 66 -10.25 -8.55 -31.45
N LYS A 67 -11.29 -8.56 -30.62
CA LYS A 67 -11.94 -7.34 -30.16
C LYS A 67 -10.99 -6.50 -29.28
N SER A 68 -10.99 -5.18 -29.45
CA SER A 68 -10.15 -4.27 -28.64
C SER A 68 -10.37 -4.41 -27.12
N ALA A 69 -11.60 -4.69 -26.70
CA ALA A 69 -11.93 -4.94 -25.31
C ALA A 69 -11.23 -6.21 -24.77
N THR A 70 -11.17 -7.29 -25.56
CA THR A 70 -10.46 -8.52 -25.17
C THR A 70 -8.96 -8.27 -25.04
N LEU A 71 -8.39 -7.45 -25.93
CA LEU A 71 -6.97 -7.08 -25.86
C LEU A 71 -6.66 -6.27 -24.59
N SER A 72 -7.46 -5.26 -24.29
CA SER A 72 -7.29 -4.44 -23.07
C SER A 72 -7.45 -5.28 -21.81
N LEU A 73 -8.46 -6.17 -21.78
CA LEU A 73 -8.69 -7.07 -20.65
C LEU A 73 -7.51 -8.04 -20.45
N SER A 74 -6.91 -8.56 -21.53
CA SER A 74 -5.76 -9.46 -21.42
C SER A 74 -4.54 -8.78 -20.81
N TYR A 75 -4.23 -7.52 -21.16
CA TYR A 75 -3.17 -6.76 -20.53
C TYR A 75 -3.48 -6.50 -19.04
N TYR A 76 -4.73 -6.16 -18.71
CA TYR A 76 -5.13 -5.92 -17.33
C TYR A 76 -4.97 -7.18 -16.46
N VAL A 77 -5.48 -8.31 -16.94
CA VAL A 77 -5.41 -9.61 -16.24
C VAL A 77 -3.96 -10.07 -16.10
N ALA A 78 -3.15 -9.94 -17.15
CA ALA A 78 -1.74 -10.30 -17.12
C ALA A 78 -0.97 -9.44 -16.11
N THR A 79 -1.22 -8.12 -16.09
CA THR A 79 -0.62 -7.20 -15.10
C THR A 79 -1.04 -7.56 -13.68
N LEU A 80 -2.32 -7.84 -13.46
CA LEU A 80 -2.86 -8.21 -12.15
C LEU A 80 -2.17 -9.47 -11.60
N PHE A 81 -2.13 -10.54 -12.39
CA PHE A 81 -1.50 -11.80 -11.97
C PHE A 81 0.01 -11.64 -11.74
N SER A 82 0.72 -10.97 -12.64
CA SER A 82 2.16 -10.72 -12.49
C SER A 82 2.46 -9.94 -11.20
N THR A 83 1.67 -8.90 -10.94
CA THR A 83 1.82 -8.07 -9.74
C THR A 83 1.51 -8.86 -8.46
N LEU A 84 0.44 -9.67 -8.47
CA LEU A 84 0.09 -10.52 -7.32
C LEU A 84 1.18 -11.52 -6.98
N ILE A 85 1.74 -12.21 -7.99
CA ILE A 85 2.82 -13.18 -7.78
C ILE A 85 4.03 -12.51 -7.13
N ILE A 86 4.44 -11.35 -7.65
CA ILE A 86 5.60 -10.60 -7.13
C ILE A 86 5.32 -10.09 -5.70
N CYS A 87 4.13 -9.50 -5.46
CA CYS A 87 3.79 -8.96 -4.15
C CYS A 87 3.62 -10.05 -3.09
N PHE A 88 3.04 -11.21 -3.45
CA PHE A 88 2.95 -12.34 -2.51
C PHE A 88 4.32 -12.95 -2.21
N ALA A 89 5.22 -13.04 -3.20
CA ALA A 89 6.59 -13.46 -2.97
C ALA A 89 7.34 -12.47 -2.04
N ALA A 90 7.18 -11.16 -2.29
CA ALA A 90 7.74 -10.12 -1.42
C ALA A 90 7.16 -10.20 0.00
N THR A 91 5.86 -10.47 0.15
CA THR A 91 5.23 -10.67 1.46
C THR A 91 5.83 -11.87 2.20
N GLY A 92 6.08 -12.99 1.51
CA GLY A 92 6.74 -14.14 2.09
C GLY A 92 8.14 -13.80 2.64
N ILE A 93 8.93 -13.02 1.89
CA ILE A 93 10.24 -12.54 2.34
C ILE A 93 10.10 -11.61 3.55
N CYS A 94 9.13 -10.70 3.52
CA CYS A 94 8.86 -9.79 4.64
C CYS A 94 8.44 -10.54 5.90
N LEU A 95 7.60 -11.56 5.79
CA LEU A 95 7.18 -12.38 6.94
C LEU A 95 8.35 -13.17 7.54
N THR A 96 9.28 -13.70 6.72
CA THR A 96 10.50 -14.32 7.25
C THR A 96 11.39 -13.33 7.99
N TYR A 97 11.45 -12.07 7.56
CA TYR A 97 12.14 -11.02 8.29
C TYR A 97 11.50 -10.72 9.65
N VAL A 98 10.16 -10.64 9.72
CA VAL A 98 9.43 -10.46 11.00
C VAL A 98 9.69 -11.62 11.95
N ASP A 99 9.74 -12.85 11.44
CA ASP A 99 10.04 -14.04 12.26
C ASP A 99 11.40 -13.95 12.96
N ILE A 100 12.38 -13.38 12.28
CA ILE A 100 13.74 -13.18 12.84
C ILE A 100 13.77 -12.03 13.86
N VAL A 101 13.04 -10.94 13.62
CA VAL A 101 13.09 -9.71 14.43
C VAL A 101 12.19 -9.81 15.66
N GLY A 102 11.01 -10.42 15.54
CA GLY A 102 10.05 -10.60 16.62
C GLY A 102 8.65 -10.87 16.10
N TRP A 103 8.22 -12.12 16.22
CA TRP A 103 6.91 -12.55 15.73
C TRP A 103 5.80 -12.22 16.74
N TYR A 104 4.91 -11.33 16.37
CA TYR A 104 3.72 -10.99 17.14
C TYR A 104 2.42 -11.16 16.33
N MET A 105 2.50 -11.53 15.05
CA MET A 105 1.33 -11.63 14.17
C MET A 105 0.54 -12.91 14.42
N SER A 106 -0.78 -12.81 14.46
CA SER A 106 -1.72 -13.94 14.47
C SER A 106 -1.91 -14.47 13.03
N LEU A 107 -2.35 -15.72 12.90
CA LEU A 107 -2.77 -16.28 11.60
C LEU A 107 -3.89 -15.47 10.94
N ALA A 108 -4.77 -14.87 11.74
CA ALA A 108 -5.80 -13.96 11.23
C ALA A 108 -5.19 -12.70 10.62
N ASP A 109 -4.17 -12.09 11.26
CA ASP A 109 -3.49 -10.90 10.76
C ASP A 109 -2.80 -11.18 9.42
N ILE A 110 -2.20 -12.36 9.28
CA ILE A 110 -1.58 -12.81 8.02
C ILE A 110 -2.64 -12.92 6.92
N PHE A 111 -3.78 -13.54 7.21
CA PHE A 111 -4.87 -13.67 6.24
C PHE A 111 -5.38 -12.29 5.78
N PHE A 112 -5.62 -11.38 6.73
CA PHE A 112 -6.03 -10.01 6.40
C PHE A 112 -4.94 -9.24 5.64
N LEU A 113 -3.67 -9.44 5.97
CA LEU A 113 -2.54 -8.86 5.23
C LEU A 113 -2.56 -9.27 3.75
N PHE A 114 -2.79 -10.55 3.44
CA PHE A 114 -2.92 -11.01 2.05
C PHE A 114 -4.14 -10.39 1.35
N LEU A 115 -5.24 -10.20 2.07
CA LEU A 115 -6.43 -9.52 1.56
C LEU A 115 -6.15 -8.04 1.26
N ASP A 116 -5.44 -7.34 2.14
CA ASP A 116 -5.05 -5.94 1.94
C ASP A 116 -4.14 -5.76 0.74
N ILE A 117 -3.18 -6.68 0.57
CA ILE A 117 -2.30 -6.69 -0.60
C ILE A 117 -3.09 -6.92 -1.87
N LEU A 118 -4.03 -7.85 -1.88
CA LEU A 118 -4.92 -8.10 -3.02
C LEU A 118 -5.68 -6.83 -3.40
N LEU A 119 -6.30 -6.14 -2.42
CA LEU A 119 -7.03 -4.90 -2.66
C LEU A 119 -6.14 -3.79 -3.20
N LEU A 120 -4.94 -3.64 -2.62
CA LEU A 120 -4.02 -2.59 -3.05
C LEU A 120 -3.42 -2.87 -4.43
N VAL A 121 -3.20 -4.14 -4.79
CA VAL A 121 -2.78 -4.56 -6.13
C VAL A 121 -3.90 -4.32 -7.13
N LEU A 122 -5.16 -4.64 -6.82
CA LEU A 122 -6.31 -4.33 -7.67
C LEU A 122 -6.39 -2.83 -7.93
N PHE A 123 -6.30 -2.00 -6.90
CA PHE A 123 -6.27 -0.54 -7.02
C PHE A 123 -5.08 -0.08 -7.87
N GLY A 124 -3.86 -0.54 -7.60
CA GLY A 124 -2.65 -0.18 -8.33
C GLY A 124 -2.72 -0.57 -9.80
N THR A 125 -3.29 -1.75 -10.11
CA THR A 125 -3.48 -2.21 -11.49
C THR A 125 -4.52 -1.37 -12.22
N ALA A 126 -5.63 -1.01 -11.58
CA ALA A 126 -6.65 -0.14 -12.15
C ALA A 126 -6.07 1.26 -12.43
N LEU A 127 -5.41 1.87 -11.45
CA LEU A 127 -4.78 3.18 -11.57
C LEU A 127 -3.70 3.20 -12.66
N SER A 128 -2.83 2.17 -12.70
CA SER A 128 -1.79 2.06 -13.73
C SER A 128 -2.39 1.93 -15.13
N SER A 129 -3.49 1.19 -15.28
CA SER A 129 -4.17 1.02 -16.56
C SER A 129 -4.78 2.32 -17.08
N ILE A 130 -5.39 3.12 -16.21
CA ILE A 130 -5.94 4.44 -16.56
C ILE A 130 -4.80 5.37 -17.03
N ILE A 131 -3.72 5.47 -16.28
CA ILE A 131 -2.60 6.37 -16.62
C ILE A 131 -1.90 5.89 -17.89
N ASN A 132 -1.60 4.61 -18.01
CA ASN A 132 -0.89 4.04 -19.16
C ASN A 132 -1.72 4.05 -20.45
N PHE A 133 -3.06 4.18 -20.34
CA PHE A 133 -3.89 4.39 -21.50
C PHE A 133 -3.49 5.66 -22.29
N PHE A 134 -3.11 6.73 -21.60
CA PHE A 134 -2.70 8.00 -22.20
C PHE A 134 -1.24 8.01 -22.67
N LEU A 135 -0.42 7.04 -22.24
CA LEU A 135 0.99 6.97 -22.62
C LEU A 135 1.15 6.26 -23.98
N SER A 136 2.11 6.76 -24.79
CA SER A 136 2.35 6.25 -26.13
C SER A 136 3.84 6.12 -26.48
N THR A 137 4.76 6.60 -25.64
CA THR A 137 6.20 6.60 -25.91
C THR A 137 7.02 6.09 -24.74
N GLN A 138 8.22 5.57 -25.04
CA GLN A 138 9.17 5.09 -24.02
C GLN A 138 9.61 6.19 -23.04
N GLY A 139 9.77 7.43 -23.54
CA GLY A 139 10.12 8.58 -22.69
C GLY A 139 9.03 8.89 -21.66
N GLN A 140 7.75 8.80 -22.04
CA GLN A 140 6.63 8.96 -21.12
C GLN A 140 6.60 7.86 -20.04
N ILE A 141 6.89 6.60 -20.39
CA ILE A 141 7.00 5.48 -19.43
C ILE A 141 8.05 5.82 -18.37
N SER A 142 9.25 6.23 -18.78
CA SER A 142 10.35 6.53 -17.86
C SER A 142 10.01 7.70 -16.92
N ALA A 143 9.38 8.75 -17.43
CA ALA A 143 8.97 9.91 -16.64
C ALA A 143 7.90 9.53 -15.61
N VAL A 144 6.82 8.86 -16.05
CA VAL A 144 5.73 8.43 -15.16
C VAL A 144 6.23 7.40 -14.14
N GLY A 145 7.06 6.43 -14.54
CA GLY A 145 7.65 5.45 -13.65
C GLY A 145 8.46 6.09 -12.53
N THR A 146 9.27 7.11 -12.85
CA THR A 146 10.04 7.84 -11.84
C THR A 146 9.14 8.60 -10.86
N ILE A 147 8.11 9.29 -11.37
CA ILE A 147 7.15 10.04 -10.55
C ILE A 147 6.39 9.10 -9.62
N ILE A 148 5.90 7.97 -10.12
CA ILE A 148 5.16 7.00 -9.31
C ILE A 148 6.07 6.36 -8.27
N SER A 149 7.25 5.87 -8.65
CA SER A 149 8.17 5.20 -7.73
C SER A 149 8.63 6.11 -6.58
N ALA A 150 8.88 7.39 -6.86
CA ALA A 150 9.30 8.35 -5.85
C ALA A 150 8.09 8.98 -5.12
N GLY A 151 7.07 9.39 -5.86
CA GLY A 151 5.95 10.19 -5.35
C GLY A 151 4.92 9.40 -4.57
N TYR A 152 4.59 8.18 -5.01
CA TYR A 152 3.52 7.39 -4.38
C TYR A 152 3.80 7.11 -2.91
N GLY A 153 5.02 6.74 -2.55
CA GLY A 153 5.40 6.45 -1.16
C GLY A 153 5.25 7.64 -0.19
N PHE A 154 5.41 8.87 -0.71
CA PHE A 154 5.11 10.07 0.08
C PHE A 154 3.61 10.30 0.22
N ILE A 155 2.87 10.18 -0.89
CA ILE A 155 1.44 10.46 -0.93
C ILE A 155 0.64 9.46 -0.08
N CYS A 156 1.00 8.18 -0.08
CA CYS A 156 0.29 7.15 0.70
C CYS A 156 0.75 7.04 2.17
N GLY A 157 1.67 7.91 2.62
CA GLY A 157 2.16 7.88 4.00
C GLY A 157 3.16 6.76 4.31
N ALA A 158 3.72 6.09 3.28
CA ALA A 158 4.67 5.01 3.49
C ALA A 158 6.05 5.51 3.95
N TYR A 159 6.54 6.61 3.37
CA TYR A 159 7.85 7.17 3.70
C TYR A 159 7.81 8.19 4.83
N MET A 160 6.70 8.90 4.96
CA MET A 160 6.51 9.97 5.91
C MET A 160 5.09 9.94 6.47
N PRO A 161 4.89 10.09 7.80
CA PRO A 161 3.55 10.15 8.36
C PRO A 161 2.72 11.27 7.73
N ILE A 162 1.45 10.99 7.45
CA ILE A 162 0.49 11.94 6.85
C ILE A 162 0.34 13.18 7.73
N SER A 163 0.43 13.01 9.05
CA SER A 163 0.39 14.09 10.04
C SER A 163 1.49 15.14 9.85
N SER A 164 2.61 14.78 9.20
CA SER A 164 3.73 15.70 8.91
C SER A 164 3.44 16.66 7.77
N PHE A 165 2.41 16.43 6.98
CA PHE A 165 2.02 17.31 5.88
C PHE A 165 1.12 18.46 6.35
N GLY A 166 1.10 19.55 5.60
CA GLY A 166 0.17 20.66 5.85
C GLY A 166 -1.29 20.24 5.66
N LYS A 167 -2.20 20.85 6.41
CA LYS A 167 -3.65 20.52 6.43
C LYS A 167 -4.32 20.45 5.04
N GLY A 168 -3.85 21.24 4.08
CA GLY A 168 -4.36 21.21 2.70
C GLY A 168 -3.99 19.92 1.98
N LEU A 169 -2.74 19.48 2.09
CA LEU A 169 -2.26 18.25 1.47
C LEU A 169 -2.86 17.01 2.16
N GLN A 170 -3.01 17.02 3.49
CA GLN A 170 -3.69 15.96 4.22
C GLN A 170 -5.11 15.70 3.68
N LYS A 171 -5.86 16.76 3.37
CA LYS A 171 -7.21 16.64 2.78
C LYS A 171 -7.17 15.99 1.39
N ILE A 172 -6.20 16.33 0.55
CA ILE A 172 -6.05 15.72 -0.77
C ILE A 172 -5.69 14.24 -0.64
N ILE A 173 -4.74 13.92 0.23
CA ILE A 173 -4.28 12.55 0.50
C ILE A 173 -5.42 11.68 1.03
N SER A 174 -6.31 12.23 1.86
CA SER A 174 -7.45 11.48 2.41
C SER A 174 -8.51 11.08 1.37
N PHE A 175 -8.47 11.60 0.14
CA PHE A 175 -9.30 11.11 -0.96
C PHE A 175 -8.67 9.94 -1.73
N LEU A 176 -7.40 9.63 -1.50
CA LEU A 176 -6.71 8.59 -2.25
C LEU A 176 -6.89 7.21 -1.60
N PRO A 177 -7.46 6.22 -2.32
CA PRO A 177 -7.68 4.89 -1.77
C PRO A 177 -6.38 4.16 -1.40
N GLY A 178 -5.27 4.49 -2.06
CA GLY A 178 -3.95 3.97 -1.71
C GLY A 178 -3.50 4.29 -0.28
N THR A 179 -3.93 5.42 0.27
CA THR A 179 -3.67 5.80 1.67
C THR A 179 -4.36 4.85 2.65
N TYR A 180 -5.62 4.50 2.36
CA TYR A 180 -6.37 3.55 3.19
C TYR A 180 -5.81 2.14 3.08
N GLY A 181 -5.41 1.70 1.88
CA GLY A 181 -4.75 0.41 1.69
C GLY A 181 -3.42 0.31 2.45
N THR A 182 -2.62 1.38 2.47
CA THR A 182 -1.39 1.43 3.26
C THR A 182 -1.67 1.34 4.77
N SER A 183 -2.69 2.06 5.24
CA SER A 183 -3.11 2.02 6.66
C SER A 183 -3.65 0.64 7.06
N LEU A 184 -4.39 -0.06 6.20
CA LEU A 184 -4.87 -1.42 6.43
C LEU A 184 -3.69 -2.40 6.62
N ILE A 185 -2.74 -2.42 5.68
CA ILE A 185 -1.52 -3.23 5.78
C ILE A 185 -0.78 -2.94 7.09
N ARG A 186 -0.67 -1.65 7.46
CA ARG A 186 0.01 -1.21 8.69
C ARG A 186 -0.72 -1.68 9.93
N ASN A 187 -2.04 -1.57 9.97
CA ASN A 187 -2.84 -2.06 11.08
C ASN A 187 -2.62 -3.55 11.31
N HIS A 188 -2.70 -4.39 10.26
CA HIS A 188 -2.54 -5.83 10.43
C HIS A 188 -1.10 -6.26 10.73
N THR A 189 -0.09 -5.57 10.20
CA THR A 189 1.32 -5.89 10.51
C THR A 189 1.74 -5.49 11.92
N MET A 190 1.07 -4.50 12.53
CA MET A 190 1.45 -3.97 13.85
C MET A 190 0.49 -4.41 14.97
N GLN A 191 -0.67 -4.97 14.64
CA GLN A 191 -1.72 -5.30 15.62
C GLN A 191 -1.23 -6.20 16.74
N GLY A 192 -0.46 -7.23 16.44
CA GLY A 192 0.06 -8.15 17.44
C GLY A 192 1.02 -7.48 18.42
N ALA A 193 1.93 -6.64 17.95
CA ALA A 193 2.85 -5.91 18.80
C ALA A 193 2.12 -4.85 19.67
N LEU A 194 1.08 -4.20 19.12
CA LEU A 194 0.23 -3.26 19.87
C LEU A 194 -0.61 -3.97 20.94
N ALA A 195 -1.11 -5.17 20.65
CA ALA A 195 -1.83 -6.01 21.62
C ALA A 195 -0.91 -6.44 22.76
N GLU A 196 0.35 -6.79 22.47
CA GLU A 196 1.33 -7.15 23.49
C GLU A 196 1.68 -5.96 24.39
N MET A 197 1.75 -4.72 23.84
CA MET A 197 1.89 -3.51 24.65
C MET A 197 0.73 -3.35 25.63
N GLN A 198 -0.50 -3.65 25.21
CA GLN A 198 -1.68 -3.59 26.07
C GLN A 198 -1.63 -4.65 27.17
N ASN A 199 -1.16 -5.86 26.86
CA ASN A 199 -0.97 -6.95 27.83
C ASN A 199 0.07 -6.59 28.90
N GLN A 200 1.10 -5.80 28.55
CA GLN A 200 2.10 -5.30 29.48
C GLN A 200 1.62 -4.10 30.33
N GLY A 201 0.34 -3.74 30.24
CA GLY A 201 -0.28 -2.72 31.08
C GLY A 201 -0.03 -1.30 30.62
N ILE A 202 0.35 -1.08 29.35
CA ILE A 202 0.50 0.26 28.79
C ILE A 202 -0.89 0.89 28.64
N PRO A 203 -1.08 2.16 29.09
CA PRO A 203 -2.36 2.83 28.99
C PRO A 203 -2.85 2.91 27.53
N THR A 204 -4.11 2.61 27.28
CA THR A 204 -4.76 2.64 25.96
C THR A 204 -4.57 4.00 25.27
N GLU A 205 -4.54 5.08 26.05
CA GLU A 205 -4.31 6.44 25.53
C GLU A 205 -2.93 6.59 24.84
N VAL A 206 -1.89 5.93 25.37
CA VAL A 206 -0.54 5.94 24.78
C VAL A 206 -0.53 5.12 23.49
N ILE A 207 -1.22 3.99 23.48
CA ILE A 207 -1.36 3.11 22.29
C ILE A 207 -2.09 3.85 21.18
N GLU A 208 -3.19 4.55 21.48
CA GLU A 208 -3.94 5.32 20.48
C GLU A 208 -3.11 6.50 19.91
N LYS A 209 -2.40 7.23 20.75
CA LYS A 209 -1.45 8.28 20.28
C LYS A 209 -0.37 7.70 19.38
N LEU A 210 0.09 6.50 19.67
CA LEU A 210 1.07 5.79 18.84
C LEU A 210 0.46 5.39 17.49
N LYS A 211 -0.75 4.84 17.47
CA LYS A 211 -1.49 4.52 16.24
C LYS A 211 -1.70 5.77 15.37
N ASP A 212 -2.03 6.90 15.99
CA ASP A 212 -2.19 8.17 15.28
C ASP A 212 -0.86 8.65 14.66
N SER A 213 0.24 8.54 15.40
CA SER A 213 1.56 8.95 14.92
C SER A 213 2.13 8.07 13.80
N LEU A 214 1.62 6.84 13.69
CA LEU A 214 2.03 5.84 12.70
C LEU A 214 1.04 5.72 11.52
N ASP A 215 0.03 6.60 11.44
CA ASP A 215 -1.04 6.54 10.44
C ASP A 215 -1.79 5.18 10.40
N CYS A 216 -1.87 4.48 11.53
CA CYS A 216 -2.79 3.34 11.69
C CYS A 216 -4.24 3.84 11.74
N ASN A 217 -4.46 4.98 12.40
CA ASN A 217 -5.73 5.69 12.42
C ASN A 217 -5.71 6.78 11.34
N LEU A 218 -6.68 6.76 10.45
CA LEU A 218 -6.86 7.81 9.45
C LEU A 218 -8.10 8.63 9.77
N TYR A 219 -8.01 9.93 9.47
CA TYR A 219 -9.09 10.88 9.71
C TYR A 219 -9.57 11.49 8.40
N PHE A 220 -10.88 11.42 8.16
CA PHE A 220 -11.54 12.09 7.05
C PHE A 220 -12.38 13.24 7.60
N PHE A 221 -12.01 14.46 7.26
CA PHE A 221 -12.63 15.70 7.75
C PHE A 221 -12.82 15.75 9.29
N GLY A 222 -11.88 15.21 10.04
CA GLY A 222 -11.91 15.21 11.51
C GLY A 222 -12.61 14.02 12.15
N SER A 223 -13.22 13.14 11.36
CA SER A 223 -13.80 11.87 11.85
C SER A 223 -12.87 10.71 11.58
N GLN A 224 -12.61 9.88 12.59
CA GLN A 224 -11.81 8.67 12.42
C GLN A 224 -12.51 7.69 11.48
N VAL A 225 -11.76 7.18 10.51
CA VAL A 225 -12.26 6.19 9.54
C VAL A 225 -12.06 4.79 10.11
N ASN A 226 -13.14 4.05 10.27
CA ASN A 226 -13.09 2.68 10.75
C ASN A 226 -12.49 1.75 9.67
N ILE A 227 -11.83 0.66 10.09
CA ILE A 227 -11.24 -0.37 9.23
C ILE A 227 -12.24 -0.88 8.19
N GLY A 228 -13.49 -1.16 8.57
CA GLY A 228 -14.55 -1.57 7.63
C GLY A 228 -14.85 -0.52 6.55
N THR A 229 -14.82 0.76 6.90
CA THR A 229 -14.99 1.87 5.94
C THR A 229 -13.78 1.98 5.00
N MET A 230 -12.56 1.72 5.50
CA MET A 230 -11.35 1.70 4.66
C MET A 230 -11.44 0.62 3.57
N TYR A 231 -11.91 -0.59 3.92
CA TYR A 231 -12.18 -1.66 2.96
C TYR A 231 -13.22 -1.24 1.92
N MET A 232 -14.33 -0.65 2.36
CA MET A 232 -15.39 -0.16 1.46
C MET A 232 -14.86 0.89 0.48
N ILE A 233 -14.06 1.84 0.94
CA ILE A 233 -13.44 2.86 0.07
C ILE A 233 -12.54 2.18 -0.95
N CYS A 234 -11.64 1.28 -0.55
CA CYS A 234 -10.76 0.57 -1.46
C CYS A 234 -11.54 -0.22 -2.52
N LEU A 235 -12.61 -0.92 -2.13
CA LEU A 235 -13.45 -1.69 -3.04
C LEU A 235 -14.22 -0.81 -4.03
N LEU A 236 -14.86 0.29 -3.57
CA LEU A 236 -15.61 1.21 -4.42
C LEU A 236 -14.74 1.82 -5.50
N TYR A 237 -13.56 2.33 -5.14
CA TYR A 237 -12.64 2.91 -6.12
C TYR A 237 -12.09 1.88 -7.10
N THR A 238 -11.96 0.61 -6.69
CA THR A 238 -11.52 -0.46 -7.58
C THR A 238 -12.64 -0.83 -8.56
N SER A 239 -13.90 -0.82 -8.12
CA SER A 239 -15.08 -1.11 -8.92
C SER A 239 -15.32 -0.01 -9.97
N ASP A 240 -15.35 1.27 -9.57
CA ASP A 240 -15.52 2.40 -10.48
C ASP A 240 -14.43 2.43 -11.56
N ALA A 241 -13.18 2.18 -11.19
CA ALA A 241 -12.08 2.11 -12.15
C ALA A 241 -12.18 0.92 -13.13
N ALA A 242 -12.97 -0.09 -12.82
CA ALA A 242 -13.25 -1.23 -13.70
C ALA A 242 -14.44 -0.98 -14.63
N ASP A 243 -15.44 -0.19 -14.20
CA ASP A 243 -16.67 0.10 -14.96
C ASP A 243 -16.47 1.18 -16.04
N ASP A 244 -15.52 2.10 -15.87
CA ASP A 244 -15.21 3.17 -16.84
C ASP A 244 -14.47 2.68 -18.11
N ARG A 245 -14.59 1.40 -18.47
CA ARG A 245 -13.99 0.76 -19.65
C ARG A 245 -15.03 0.11 -20.56
#